data_6e51fff1027fa184d9a6179ebbf05983
#
_entry.id   6e51fff1027fa184d9a6179ebbf05983
#
_cell.length_a   1.000
_cell.length_b   1.000
_cell.length_c   1.000
_cell.angle_alpha   90.00
_cell.angle_beta   90.00
_cell.angle_gamma   90.00
#
_symmetry.space_group_name_H-M   'P 1'
#
loop_
_entity.id
_entity.type
_entity.pdbx_description
1 polymer ?
#
loop_
_entity_poly.entity_id
_entity_poly.type
_entity_poly.pdbx_seq_one_letter_code
_entity_poly.pdbx_strand_id
1 'polypeptide(L)'
;MARNINRKLLLSDGAKASIVEDVLSISGAKGELSLNVHDTVKVSLEEDSILFNPKDLEDKTSISMTSTMRSLTLNMIEGVTKGFEKKLEINGVGYRVKVSGANLELSLGYSHPINYKLPDGVTAEAPTNTELVLTSTNKQLLGDTASEIRAFRPPEPYKGKGVKYSDEHIKRKESKKTA
;
A
#
# COMPACT_ATOMS: atom_id res chain seq x y z
N MET A 1 26.65 1.95 -2.91
CA MET A 1 26.72 0.46 -2.79
C MET A 1 25.40 -0.04 -2.23
N ALA A 2 24.71 -0.92 -2.93
CA ALA A 2 23.49 -1.55 -2.42
C ALA A 2 23.86 -2.53 -1.30
N ARG A 3 23.49 -2.20 -0.06
CA ARG A 3 23.88 -2.94 1.16
C ARG A 3 23.27 -4.34 1.32
N ASN A 4 22.38 -4.77 0.42
CA ASN A 4 21.54 -5.97 0.62
C ASN A 4 21.52 -6.97 -0.57
N ILE A 5 22.48 -6.91 -1.48
CA ILE A 5 22.46 -7.69 -2.74
C ILE A 5 22.51 -9.20 -2.49
N ASN A 6 23.20 -9.66 -1.45
CA ASN A 6 23.39 -11.10 -1.18
C ASN A 6 22.66 -11.56 0.09
N ARG A 7 21.69 -10.80 0.59
CA ARG A 7 21.01 -11.15 1.82
C ARG A 7 19.80 -12.04 1.52
N LYS A 8 19.83 -13.27 2.01
CA LYS A 8 18.67 -14.18 1.95
C LYS A 8 17.43 -13.53 2.55
N LEU A 9 16.31 -13.71 1.89
CA LEU A 9 15.01 -13.30 2.40
C LEU A 9 14.34 -14.53 2.99
N LEU A 10 14.23 -14.56 4.32
CA LEU A 10 13.56 -15.66 5.02
C LEU A 10 12.04 -15.57 4.78
N LEU A 11 11.45 -16.69 4.49
CA LEU A 11 9.98 -16.83 4.48
C LEU A 11 9.50 -16.82 5.94
N SER A 12 8.47 -16.04 6.23
CA SER A 12 7.81 -16.10 7.54
C SER A 12 6.95 -17.37 7.64
N ASP A 13 6.72 -17.83 8.87
CA ASP A 13 5.88 -19.00 9.13
C ASP A 13 4.52 -18.89 8.42
N GLY A 14 4.20 -19.91 7.62
CA GLY A 14 2.95 -19.98 6.86
C GLY A 14 2.98 -19.35 5.46
N ALA A 15 4.09 -18.73 5.03
CA ALA A 15 4.25 -18.29 3.65
C ALA A 15 4.96 -19.37 2.81
N LYS A 16 4.45 -19.60 1.60
CA LYS A 16 5.07 -20.48 0.61
C LYS A 16 5.39 -19.68 -0.64
N ALA A 17 6.57 -19.93 -1.22
CA ALA A 17 7.00 -19.29 -2.45
C ALA A 17 7.12 -20.33 -3.57
N SER A 18 6.71 -19.97 -4.77
CA SER A 18 6.88 -20.76 -5.99
C SER A 18 7.31 -19.85 -7.14
N ILE A 19 8.08 -20.38 -8.07
CA ILE A 19 8.50 -19.68 -9.30
C ILE A 19 8.11 -20.54 -10.48
N VAL A 20 7.34 -19.95 -11.38
CA VAL A 20 6.94 -20.57 -12.65
C VAL A 20 7.16 -19.53 -13.75
N GLU A 21 7.95 -19.85 -14.77
CA GLU A 21 8.17 -18.99 -15.96
C GLU A 21 8.46 -17.51 -15.62
N ASP A 22 9.42 -17.25 -14.72
CA ASP A 22 9.79 -15.91 -14.25
C ASP A 22 8.68 -15.16 -13.47
N VAL A 23 7.62 -15.84 -13.05
CA VAL A 23 6.62 -15.30 -12.11
C VAL A 23 6.87 -15.87 -10.73
N LEU A 24 7.19 -15.00 -9.79
CA LEU A 24 7.29 -15.34 -8.36
C LEU A 24 5.92 -15.20 -7.72
N SER A 25 5.36 -16.31 -7.25
CA SER A 25 4.11 -16.34 -6.49
C SER A 25 4.39 -16.63 -5.02
N ILE A 26 3.72 -15.88 -4.15
CA ILE A 26 3.80 -16.06 -2.70
C ILE A 26 2.39 -16.25 -2.17
N SER A 27 2.15 -17.39 -1.55
CA SER A 27 0.88 -17.76 -0.93
C SER A 27 1.02 -17.77 0.60
N GLY A 28 -0.05 -17.37 1.30
CA GLY A 28 -0.12 -17.35 2.75
C GLY A 28 -1.54 -17.40 3.26
N ALA A 29 -1.72 -17.17 4.56
CA ALA A 29 -3.04 -17.29 5.22
C ALA A 29 -4.10 -16.32 4.67
N LYS A 30 -3.69 -15.17 4.13
CA LYS A 30 -4.60 -14.12 3.64
C LYS A 30 -4.76 -14.09 2.11
N GLY A 31 -4.11 -14.98 1.39
CA GLY A 31 -4.22 -15.07 -0.07
C GLY A 31 -2.90 -15.31 -0.76
N GLU A 32 -2.90 -15.06 -2.05
CA GLU A 32 -1.74 -15.23 -2.93
C GLU A 32 -1.47 -13.94 -3.70
N LEU A 33 -0.20 -13.61 -3.84
CA LEU A 33 0.29 -12.49 -4.66
C LEU A 33 1.33 -12.99 -5.64
N SER A 34 1.34 -12.44 -6.85
CA SER A 34 2.31 -12.75 -7.88
C SER A 34 3.08 -11.51 -8.32
N LEU A 35 4.34 -11.70 -8.71
CA LEU A 35 5.25 -10.67 -9.17
C LEU A 35 6.08 -11.20 -10.33
N ASN A 36 6.08 -10.49 -11.46
CA ASN A 36 6.96 -10.81 -12.57
C ASN A 36 8.39 -10.44 -12.22
N VAL A 37 9.29 -11.40 -12.32
CA VAL A 37 10.73 -11.20 -12.09
C VAL A 37 11.31 -10.45 -13.28
N HIS A 38 12.07 -9.40 -13.00
CA HIS A 38 12.71 -8.61 -14.06
C HIS A 38 13.85 -9.40 -14.69
N ASP A 39 14.02 -9.29 -16.03
CA ASP A 39 14.98 -10.04 -16.83
C ASP A 39 16.44 -9.93 -16.36
N THR A 40 16.81 -8.85 -15.68
CA THR A 40 18.16 -8.61 -15.15
C THR A 40 18.40 -9.26 -13.79
N VAL A 41 17.40 -9.91 -13.20
CA VAL A 41 17.47 -10.52 -11.86
C VAL A 41 17.35 -12.03 -11.96
N LYS A 42 18.18 -12.74 -11.22
CA LYS A 42 18.09 -14.19 -11.02
C LYS A 42 17.54 -14.47 -9.62
N VAL A 43 16.45 -15.21 -9.55
CA VAL A 43 15.83 -15.62 -8.28
C VAL A 43 16.03 -17.11 -8.09
N SER A 44 16.43 -17.51 -6.90
CA SER A 44 16.54 -18.91 -6.51
C SER A 44 15.78 -19.14 -5.21
N LEU A 45 15.02 -20.24 -5.17
CA LEU A 45 14.30 -20.67 -3.97
C LEU A 45 15.16 -21.70 -3.25
N GLU A 46 15.27 -21.55 -1.94
CA GLU A 46 15.75 -22.53 -0.99
C GLU A 46 14.57 -22.92 -0.08
N GLU A 47 14.66 -23.98 0.70
CA GLU A 47 13.55 -24.52 1.50
C GLU A 47 12.76 -23.44 2.27
N ASP A 48 13.46 -22.52 2.96
CA ASP A 48 12.87 -21.47 3.78
C ASP A 48 13.32 -20.06 3.41
N SER A 49 13.97 -19.89 2.25
CA SER A 49 14.49 -18.59 1.86
C SER A 49 14.49 -18.36 0.35
N ILE A 50 14.41 -17.08 -0.02
CA ILE A 50 14.51 -16.60 -1.39
C ILE A 50 15.80 -15.81 -1.53
N LEU A 51 16.59 -16.14 -2.53
CA LEU A 51 17.81 -15.43 -2.86
C LEU A 51 17.66 -14.69 -4.19
N PHE A 52 18.03 -13.42 -4.18
CA PHE A 52 17.99 -12.53 -5.34
C PHE A 52 19.43 -12.17 -5.72
N ASN A 53 19.81 -12.46 -6.95
CA ASN A 53 21.11 -12.13 -7.49
C ASN A 53 20.97 -11.30 -8.76
N PRO A 54 21.79 -10.25 -8.99
CA PRO A 54 21.85 -9.59 -10.27
C PRO A 54 22.46 -10.54 -11.32
N LYS A 55 21.97 -10.50 -12.54
CA LYS A 55 22.60 -11.25 -13.65
C LYS A 55 23.96 -10.68 -14.02
N ASP A 56 24.11 -9.35 -13.89
CA ASP A 56 25.36 -8.64 -14.12
C ASP A 56 25.69 -7.78 -12.89
N LEU A 57 26.89 -7.98 -12.32
CA LEU A 57 27.39 -7.25 -11.16
C LEU A 57 27.98 -5.87 -11.50
N GLU A 58 28.29 -5.63 -12.78
CA GLU A 58 28.83 -4.34 -13.23
C GLU A 58 27.70 -3.38 -13.65
N ASP A 59 26.54 -3.91 -14.04
CA ASP A 59 25.39 -3.10 -14.39
C ASP A 59 24.64 -2.58 -13.15
N LYS A 60 24.64 -1.24 -13.02
CA LYS A 60 23.92 -0.54 -11.94
C LYS A 60 22.41 -0.80 -11.94
N THR A 61 21.85 -1.01 -13.14
CA THR A 61 20.41 -1.29 -13.31
C THR A 61 20.07 -2.67 -12.74
N SER A 62 20.86 -3.68 -13.07
CA SER A 62 20.71 -5.04 -12.54
C SER A 62 20.78 -5.07 -11.01
N ILE A 63 21.72 -4.33 -10.43
CA ILE A 63 21.88 -4.20 -8.98
C ILE A 63 20.67 -3.53 -8.33
N SER A 64 20.19 -2.41 -8.89
CA SER A 64 19.06 -1.67 -8.33
C SER A 64 17.75 -2.47 -8.45
N MET A 65 17.52 -3.15 -9.58
CA MET A 65 16.37 -4.02 -9.79
C MET A 65 16.35 -5.19 -8.83
N THR A 66 17.52 -5.81 -8.56
CA THR A 66 17.62 -6.88 -7.55
C THR A 66 17.16 -6.41 -6.17
N SER A 67 17.57 -5.22 -5.74
CA SER A 67 17.15 -4.64 -4.46
C SER A 67 15.65 -4.30 -4.45
N THR A 68 15.12 -3.84 -5.57
CA THR A 68 13.69 -3.53 -5.73
C THR A 68 12.84 -4.80 -5.65
N MET A 69 13.19 -5.83 -6.42
CA MET A 69 12.50 -7.13 -6.40
C MET A 69 12.49 -7.74 -5.00
N ARG A 70 13.62 -7.69 -4.31
CA ARG A 70 13.71 -8.17 -2.92
C ARG A 70 12.77 -7.40 -2.00
N SER A 71 12.69 -6.08 -2.12
CA SER A 71 11.82 -5.25 -1.27
C SER A 71 10.33 -5.48 -1.58
N LEU A 72 9.98 -5.64 -2.85
CA LEU A 72 8.61 -5.98 -3.26
C LEU A 72 8.21 -7.35 -2.72
N THR A 73 9.10 -8.35 -2.81
CA THR A 73 8.86 -9.70 -2.27
C THR A 73 8.68 -9.67 -0.75
N LEU A 74 9.47 -8.87 -0.03
CA LEU A 74 9.29 -8.68 1.42
C LEU A 74 7.89 -8.13 1.73
N ASN A 75 7.45 -7.11 1.00
CA ASN A 75 6.09 -6.58 1.16
C ASN A 75 5.02 -7.64 0.83
N MET A 76 5.24 -8.51 -0.17
CA MET A 76 4.31 -9.60 -0.48
C MET A 76 4.21 -10.60 0.67
N ILE A 77 5.34 -11.02 1.24
CA ILE A 77 5.37 -11.94 2.40
C ILE A 77 4.60 -11.34 3.59
N GLU A 78 4.85 -10.07 3.92
CA GLU A 78 4.12 -9.38 4.98
C GLU A 78 2.62 -9.27 4.67
N GLY A 79 2.28 -9.00 3.40
CA GLY A 79 0.90 -8.85 2.95
C GLY A 79 0.10 -10.13 3.03
N VAL A 80 0.63 -11.27 2.59
CA VAL A 80 -0.07 -12.56 2.62
C VAL A 80 -0.14 -13.17 4.03
N THR A 81 0.74 -12.74 4.94
CA THR A 81 0.74 -13.22 6.34
C THR A 81 -0.08 -12.32 7.25
N LYS A 82 0.30 -11.05 7.37
CA LYS A 82 -0.31 -10.08 8.29
C LYS A 82 -1.39 -9.22 7.62
N GLY A 83 -1.19 -8.91 6.32
CA GLY A 83 -1.96 -7.90 5.61
C GLY A 83 -1.50 -6.49 5.95
N PHE A 84 -2.01 -5.52 5.19
CA PHE A 84 -1.75 -4.11 5.42
C PHE A 84 -3.04 -3.38 5.73
N GLU A 85 -2.93 -2.36 6.58
CA GLU A 85 -4.00 -1.48 6.98
C GLU A 85 -3.58 -0.02 6.79
N LYS A 86 -4.51 0.80 6.27
CA LYS A 86 -4.35 2.25 6.18
C LYS A 86 -5.60 2.93 6.73
N LYS A 87 -5.40 3.86 7.67
CA LYS A 87 -6.45 4.64 8.29
C LYS A 87 -6.50 6.05 7.71
N LEU A 88 -7.68 6.48 7.31
CA LEU A 88 -7.97 7.82 6.84
C LEU A 88 -8.95 8.49 7.79
N GLU A 89 -8.68 9.74 8.14
CA GLU A 89 -9.54 10.60 8.94
C GLU A 89 -10.18 11.65 8.04
N ILE A 90 -11.48 11.83 8.21
CA ILE A 90 -12.31 12.76 7.42
C ILE A 90 -12.72 13.90 8.33
N ASN A 91 -12.05 15.04 8.19
CA ASN A 91 -12.26 16.21 9.04
C ASN A 91 -13.07 17.27 8.31
N GLY A 92 -14.20 17.67 8.87
CA GLY A 92 -15.05 18.74 8.35
C GLY A 92 -16.47 18.66 8.88
N VAL A 93 -17.14 19.82 9.01
CA VAL A 93 -18.55 19.88 9.43
C VAL A 93 -19.41 19.26 8.35
N GLY A 94 -20.18 18.23 8.69
CA GLY A 94 -21.06 17.52 7.77
C GLY A 94 -20.33 16.52 6.83
N TYR A 95 -19.01 16.37 6.98
CA TYR A 95 -18.29 15.34 6.22
C TYR A 95 -18.57 13.96 6.81
N ARG A 96 -18.76 12.98 5.94
CA ARG A 96 -19.05 11.60 6.34
C ARG A 96 -18.67 10.61 5.27
N VAL A 97 -18.38 9.41 5.69
CA VAL A 97 -18.17 8.23 4.84
C VAL A 97 -19.18 7.15 5.19
N LYS A 98 -19.68 6.47 4.18
CA LYS A 98 -20.44 5.23 4.32
C LYS A 98 -19.84 4.17 3.43
N VAL A 99 -19.77 2.96 3.94
CA VAL A 99 -19.28 1.78 3.22
C VAL A 99 -20.49 0.89 2.92
N SER A 100 -20.62 0.49 1.66
CA SER A 100 -21.65 -0.44 1.20
C SER A 100 -20.99 -1.51 0.34
N GLY A 101 -20.46 -2.55 0.98
CA GLY A 101 -19.67 -3.58 0.30
C GLY A 101 -18.42 -3.00 -0.36
N ALA A 102 -18.33 -3.10 -1.69
CA ALA A 102 -17.22 -2.55 -2.47
C ALA A 102 -17.39 -1.06 -2.85
N ASN A 103 -18.48 -0.40 -2.43
CA ASN A 103 -18.72 0.99 -2.77
C ASN A 103 -18.58 1.88 -1.54
N LEU A 104 -17.90 3.00 -1.71
CA LEU A 104 -17.78 4.08 -0.72
C LEU A 104 -18.62 5.26 -1.16
N GLU A 105 -19.45 5.78 -0.28
CA GLU A 105 -20.15 7.06 -0.45
C GLU A 105 -19.48 8.09 0.45
N LEU A 106 -18.88 9.10 -0.15
CA LEU A 106 -18.11 10.14 0.54
C LEU A 106 -18.83 11.49 0.39
N SER A 107 -19.32 12.04 1.51
CA SER A 107 -19.86 13.39 1.57
C SER A 107 -18.76 14.32 2.06
N LEU A 108 -18.11 15.07 1.16
CA LEU A 108 -16.94 15.91 1.46
C LEU A 108 -17.20 17.41 1.22
N GLY A 109 -18.46 17.85 1.38
CA GLY A 109 -18.83 19.25 1.20
C GLY A 109 -18.96 19.69 -0.25
N TYR A 110 -19.15 18.75 -1.18
CA TYR A 110 -19.57 18.99 -2.56
C TYR A 110 -21.09 18.92 -2.69
N SER A 111 -21.63 19.45 -3.77
CA SER A 111 -23.08 19.42 -4.06
C SER A 111 -23.63 18.00 -4.20
N HIS A 112 -22.79 17.06 -4.63
CA HIS A 112 -23.14 15.65 -4.76
C HIS A 112 -22.17 14.79 -3.96
N PRO A 113 -22.63 13.67 -3.37
CA PRO A 113 -21.73 12.70 -2.76
C PRO A 113 -20.83 12.07 -3.84
N ILE A 114 -19.61 11.74 -3.47
CA ILE A 114 -18.67 11.03 -4.32
C ILE A 114 -18.88 9.54 -4.09
N ASN A 115 -19.20 8.82 -5.14
CA ASN A 115 -19.29 7.36 -5.12
C ASN A 115 -17.99 6.80 -5.70
N TYR A 116 -17.24 6.06 -4.87
CA TYR A 116 -15.99 5.43 -5.24
C TYR A 116 -16.12 3.92 -5.12
N LYS A 117 -15.79 3.19 -6.19
CA LYS A 117 -15.76 1.74 -6.18
C LYS A 117 -14.35 1.27 -5.82
N LEU A 118 -14.23 0.50 -4.75
CA LEU A 118 -12.97 -0.10 -4.34
C LEU A 118 -12.48 -1.09 -5.42
N PRO A 119 -11.16 -1.09 -5.70
CA PRO A 119 -10.58 -2.12 -6.54
C PRO A 119 -10.63 -3.49 -5.86
N ASP A 120 -10.61 -4.55 -6.68
CA ASP A 120 -10.61 -5.92 -6.18
C ASP A 120 -9.35 -6.17 -5.33
N GLY A 121 -9.54 -6.80 -4.17
CA GLY A 121 -8.46 -7.05 -3.20
C GLY A 121 -8.26 -5.95 -2.15
N VAL A 122 -9.05 -4.88 -2.17
CA VAL A 122 -9.12 -3.89 -1.09
C VAL A 122 -10.49 -3.98 -0.41
N THR A 123 -10.48 -4.06 0.90
CA THR A 123 -11.70 -3.97 1.73
C THR A 123 -11.68 -2.71 2.56
N ALA A 124 -12.84 -2.17 2.87
CA ALA A 124 -13.00 -0.96 3.64
C ALA A 124 -14.00 -1.14 4.76
N GLU A 125 -13.70 -0.55 5.90
CA GLU A 125 -14.58 -0.47 7.05
C GLU A 125 -14.63 0.98 7.55
N ALA A 126 -15.80 1.43 7.97
CA ALA A 126 -15.99 2.74 8.58
C ALA A 126 -16.46 2.55 10.04
N PRO A 127 -15.53 2.45 11.00
CA PRO A 127 -15.89 2.33 12.42
C PRO A 127 -16.73 3.51 12.90
N THR A 128 -16.44 4.69 12.37
CA THR A 128 -17.21 5.90 12.56
C THR A 128 -17.51 6.59 11.23
N ASN A 129 -18.44 7.54 11.22
CA ASN A 129 -18.74 8.30 10.00
C ASN A 129 -17.58 9.19 9.52
N THR A 130 -16.53 9.35 10.33
CA THR A 130 -15.37 10.22 10.09
C THR A 130 -14.06 9.47 9.99
N GLU A 131 -14.08 8.16 10.11
CA GLU A 131 -12.91 7.30 10.00
C GLU A 131 -13.15 6.20 8.96
N LEU A 132 -12.17 6.00 8.10
CA LEU A 132 -12.16 4.95 7.09
C LEU A 132 -10.90 4.10 7.26
N VAL A 133 -11.08 2.82 7.44
CA VAL A 133 -10.02 1.83 7.53
C VAL A 133 -10.03 1.02 6.26
N LEU A 134 -8.91 1.03 5.53
CA LEU A 134 -8.70 0.23 4.32
C LEU A 134 -7.75 -0.91 4.64
N THR A 135 -8.07 -2.11 4.18
CA THR A 135 -7.23 -3.29 4.35
C THR A 135 -7.00 -4.01 3.03
N SER A 136 -5.79 -4.51 2.81
CA SER A 136 -5.42 -5.28 1.63
C SER A 136 -4.20 -6.16 1.90
N THR A 137 -4.03 -7.21 1.12
CA THR A 137 -2.79 -7.99 1.05
C THR A 137 -1.72 -7.29 0.20
N ASN A 138 -2.14 -6.49 -0.78
CA ASN A 138 -1.24 -5.76 -1.66
C ASN A 138 -1.00 -4.34 -1.13
N LYS A 139 0.23 -4.07 -0.66
CA LYS A 139 0.63 -2.76 -0.11
C LYS A 139 0.52 -1.62 -1.12
N GLN A 140 0.88 -1.88 -2.37
CA GLN A 140 0.85 -0.87 -3.43
C GLN A 140 -0.60 -0.49 -3.73
N LEU A 141 -1.45 -1.47 -4.03
CA LEU A 141 -2.87 -1.26 -4.31
C LEU A 141 -3.58 -0.51 -3.17
N LEU A 142 -3.27 -0.88 -1.92
CA LEU A 142 -3.78 -0.20 -0.74
C LEU A 142 -3.34 1.27 -0.68
N GLY A 143 -2.06 1.54 -0.98
CA GLY A 143 -1.49 2.87 -1.00
C GLY A 143 -2.10 3.75 -2.08
N ASP A 144 -2.27 3.22 -3.28
CA ASP A 144 -2.87 3.91 -4.43
C ASP A 144 -4.33 4.26 -4.13
N THR A 145 -5.12 3.29 -3.66
CA THR A 145 -6.51 3.49 -3.25
C THR A 145 -6.64 4.56 -2.14
N ALA A 146 -5.80 4.50 -1.12
CA ALA A 146 -5.82 5.49 -0.04
C ALA A 146 -5.44 6.90 -0.54
N SER A 147 -4.49 6.98 -1.48
CA SER A 147 -4.07 8.23 -2.11
C SER A 147 -5.18 8.84 -2.98
N GLU A 148 -5.89 8.03 -3.77
CA GLU A 148 -7.03 8.47 -4.56
C GLU A 148 -8.16 9.03 -3.69
N ILE A 149 -8.51 8.31 -2.61
CA ILE A 149 -9.56 8.77 -1.67
C ILE A 149 -9.14 10.09 -1.01
N ARG A 150 -7.88 10.22 -0.60
CA ARG A 150 -7.36 11.46 -0.04
C ARG A 150 -7.37 12.61 -1.06
N ALA A 151 -7.12 12.33 -2.33
CA ALA A 151 -7.09 13.32 -3.40
C ALA A 151 -8.47 13.95 -3.69
N PHE A 152 -9.58 13.28 -3.36
CA PHE A 152 -10.91 13.88 -3.51
C PHE A 152 -11.08 15.16 -2.72
N ARG A 153 -10.51 15.26 -1.52
CA ARG A 153 -10.50 16.49 -0.73
C ARG A 153 -9.25 16.52 0.17
N PRO A 154 -8.11 16.99 -0.35
CA PRO A 154 -6.89 17.04 0.45
C PRO A 154 -7.06 18.00 1.63
N PRO A 155 -6.34 17.78 2.74
CA PRO A 155 -6.46 18.61 3.93
C PRO A 155 -5.99 20.02 3.68
N GLU A 156 -6.79 21.01 4.08
CA GLU A 156 -6.45 22.42 3.97
C GLU A 156 -5.49 22.87 5.09
N PRO A 157 -4.61 23.86 4.84
CA PRO A 157 -3.61 24.28 5.82
C PRO A 157 -4.14 25.17 6.97
N TYR A 158 -5.37 25.64 6.90
CA TYR A 158 -5.92 26.57 7.92
C TYR A 158 -6.66 25.84 9.04
N LYS A 159 -7.79 25.22 8.72
CA LYS A 159 -8.62 24.48 9.68
C LYS A 159 -8.39 22.98 9.65
N GLY A 160 -7.62 22.49 8.67
CA GLY A 160 -7.33 21.06 8.50
C GLY A 160 -8.54 20.25 8.02
N LYS A 161 -9.52 20.90 7.35
CA LYS A 161 -10.65 20.20 6.74
C LYS A 161 -10.18 19.42 5.54
N GLY A 162 -10.70 18.20 5.36
CA GLY A 162 -10.35 17.31 4.27
C GLY A 162 -10.12 15.89 4.75
N VAL A 163 -9.66 15.05 3.86
CA VAL A 163 -9.26 13.66 4.11
C VAL A 163 -7.76 13.61 4.31
N LYS A 164 -7.30 13.08 5.44
CA LYS A 164 -5.88 12.91 5.76
C LYS A 164 -5.59 11.48 6.22
N TYR A 165 -4.34 11.07 6.17
CA TYR A 165 -3.91 9.85 6.87
C TYR A 165 -3.90 10.10 8.38
N SER A 166 -4.11 9.06 9.18
CA SER A 166 -4.10 9.18 10.66
C SER A 166 -2.74 9.62 11.20
N ASP A 167 -1.66 9.27 10.50
CA ASP A 167 -0.27 9.61 10.82
C ASP A 167 0.21 10.91 10.14
N GLU A 168 -0.65 11.59 9.35
CA GLU A 168 -0.30 12.79 8.62
C GLU A 168 -0.34 14.04 9.50
N HIS A 169 0.81 14.69 9.65
CA HIS A 169 0.90 15.99 10.32
C HIS A 169 0.74 17.13 9.31
N ILE A 170 -0.33 17.93 9.48
CA ILE A 170 -0.63 19.08 8.61
C ILE A 170 0.01 20.33 9.22
N LYS A 171 0.91 20.97 8.48
CA LYS A 171 1.45 22.29 8.84
C LYS A 171 0.33 23.34 8.72
N ARG A 172 -0.20 23.80 9.85
CA ARG A 172 -1.24 24.84 9.88
C ARG A 172 -0.62 26.21 9.67
N LYS A 173 -1.28 27.03 8.86
CA LYS A 173 -0.98 28.45 8.68
C LYS A 173 -1.92 29.24 9.58
N GLU A 174 -1.38 30.27 10.24
CA GLU A 174 -2.23 31.23 10.98
C GLU A 174 -2.96 32.16 9.99
N SER A 175 -4.26 32.34 10.20
CA SER A 175 -5.00 33.37 9.49
C SER A 175 -4.54 34.73 10.03
N LYS A 176 -4.26 35.72 9.14
CA LYS A 176 -4.02 37.09 9.57
C LYS A 176 -5.18 37.53 10.46
N LYS A 177 -4.89 37.87 11.71
CA LYS A 177 -5.84 38.60 12.56
C LYS A 177 -6.00 40.00 11.89
N THR A 178 -7.15 40.26 11.32
CA THR A 178 -7.56 41.61 10.97
C THR A 178 -7.71 42.33 12.31
N ALA A 179 -6.85 43.35 12.49
CA ALA A 179 -6.98 44.28 13.62
C ALA A 179 -8.25 45.10 13.47
#